data_7a6a46515d605186a9364bcf7c599710
#
_entry.id   7a6a46515d605186a9364bcf7c599710
#
_cell.length_a   1.000
_cell.length_b   1.000
_cell.length_c   1.000
_cell.angle_alpha   90.00
_cell.angle_beta   90.00
_cell.angle_gamma   90.00
#
_symmetry.space_group_name_H-M   'P 1'
#
loop_
_entity.id
_entity.type
_entity.pdbx_description
1 polymer ?
#
loop_
_entity_poly.entity_id
_entity_poly.type
_entity_poly.pdbx_seq_one_letter_code
_entity_poly.pdbx_strand_id
1 'polypeptide(L)'
;MDAIQSGRYDVHKIALILPQTGGGCRASNYIHLLRKALEKNGYGFIPVISRNFSGLESNPGFKLTKTMLMQVAYALLIGDLIMMVANQCRPYEVVAGSTDKAIEICMDAVTKRFTGERVIRYGEVKHLFQFVLDVFGKVRLDRTRKKKLVGIVGEIY
;
A
#
# COMPACT_ATOMS: atom_id res chain seq x y z
N MET A 1 12.81 -8.68 -9.63
CA MET A 1 14.14 -8.55 -10.27
C MET A 1 14.15 -7.38 -11.24
N ASP A 2 13.15 -7.21 -12.08
CA ASP A 2 13.07 -6.17 -13.12
C ASP A 2 13.28 -4.74 -12.59
N ALA A 3 12.70 -4.42 -11.42
CA ALA A 3 12.91 -3.12 -10.79
C ALA A 3 14.38 -2.87 -10.40
N ILE A 4 15.09 -3.89 -9.93
CA ILE A 4 16.52 -3.81 -9.57
C ILE A 4 17.37 -3.67 -10.84
N GLN A 5 17.04 -4.43 -11.88
CA GLN A 5 17.78 -4.43 -13.15
C GLN A 5 17.46 -3.23 -14.05
N SER A 6 16.40 -2.51 -13.75
CA SER A 6 15.96 -1.34 -14.57
C SER A 6 16.92 -0.15 -14.56
N GLY A 7 17.92 -0.14 -13.65
CA GLY A 7 18.85 0.97 -13.45
C GLY A 7 18.22 2.24 -12.83
N ARG A 8 16.92 2.18 -12.47
CA ARG A 8 16.21 3.33 -11.86
C ARG A 8 16.57 3.55 -10.38
N TYR A 9 17.16 2.55 -9.75
CA TYR A 9 17.49 2.57 -8.33
C TYR A 9 18.96 2.28 -8.11
N ASP A 10 19.61 3.01 -7.21
CA ASP A 10 20.95 2.67 -6.74
C ASP A 10 20.86 1.41 -5.86
N VAL A 11 21.33 0.28 -6.38
CA VAL A 11 21.24 -1.03 -5.71
C VAL A 11 21.95 -1.08 -4.36
N HIS A 12 22.86 -0.14 -4.09
CA HIS A 12 23.56 -0.01 -2.80
C HIS A 12 22.79 0.81 -1.78
N LYS A 13 21.67 1.47 -2.18
CA LYS A 13 20.84 2.33 -1.32
C LYS A 13 19.42 1.83 -1.15
N ILE A 14 19.14 0.60 -1.57
CA ILE A 14 17.82 -0.02 -1.43
C ILE A 14 17.84 -1.16 -0.40
N ALA A 15 16.68 -1.40 0.18
CA ALA A 15 16.39 -2.60 0.95
C ALA A 15 15.01 -3.11 0.54
N LEU A 16 14.82 -4.41 0.58
CA LEU A 16 13.51 -5.01 0.33
C LEU A 16 12.82 -5.30 1.66
N ILE A 17 11.54 -5.02 1.75
CA ILE A 17 10.75 -5.34 2.93
C ILE A 17 9.61 -6.28 2.54
N LEU A 18 9.46 -7.36 3.30
CA LEU A 18 8.37 -8.31 3.09
C LEU A 18 7.83 -8.76 4.44
N PRO A 19 6.52 -8.56 4.71
CA PRO A 19 5.91 -9.10 5.91
C PRO A 19 5.86 -10.63 5.86
N GLN A 20 6.05 -11.26 7.01
CA GLN A 20 5.99 -12.70 7.18
C GLN A 20 4.90 -13.05 8.18
N THR A 21 4.07 -14.03 7.85
CA THR A 21 2.92 -14.39 8.70
C THR A 21 3.31 -15.20 9.94
N GLY A 22 4.46 -15.87 9.91
CA GLY A 22 4.99 -16.60 11.08
C GLY A 22 4.28 -17.92 11.39
N GLY A 23 3.43 -18.41 10.49
CA GLY A 23 2.71 -19.69 10.64
C GLY A 23 3.03 -20.67 9.51
N GLY A 24 2.26 -21.74 9.39
CA GLY A 24 2.37 -22.74 8.32
C GLY A 24 1.93 -22.25 6.93
N CYS A 25 1.80 -20.96 6.75
CA CYS A 25 1.42 -20.33 5.49
C CYS A 25 2.58 -20.34 4.50
N ARG A 26 2.29 -20.54 3.21
CA ARG A 26 3.29 -20.45 2.12
C ARG A 26 4.00 -19.09 2.09
N ALA A 27 3.31 -18.01 2.48
CA ALA A 27 3.88 -16.67 2.57
C ALA A 27 5.10 -16.59 3.51
N SER A 28 5.21 -17.47 4.49
CA SER A 28 6.38 -17.56 5.38
C SER A 28 7.67 -17.92 4.64
N ASN A 29 7.58 -18.62 3.50
CA ASN A 29 8.72 -19.03 2.69
C ASN A 29 9.16 -17.99 1.65
N TYR A 30 8.35 -16.96 1.38
CA TYR A 30 8.67 -15.98 0.34
C TYR A 30 9.96 -15.22 0.62
N ILE A 31 10.31 -14.98 1.88
CA ILE A 31 11.58 -14.34 2.25
C ILE A 31 12.79 -15.18 1.83
N HIS A 32 12.75 -16.48 2.09
CA HIS A 32 13.83 -17.39 1.71
C HIS A 32 13.94 -17.48 0.19
N LEU A 33 12.81 -17.52 -0.52
CA LEU A 33 12.79 -17.53 -1.98
C LEU A 33 13.33 -16.23 -2.56
N LEU A 34 12.99 -15.08 -1.96
CA LEU A 34 13.47 -13.77 -2.38
C LEU A 34 14.98 -13.64 -2.17
N ARG A 35 15.51 -14.04 -1.01
CA ARG A 35 16.95 -14.06 -0.74
C ARG A 35 17.70 -14.95 -1.72
N LYS A 36 17.20 -16.16 -1.96
CA LYS A 36 17.77 -17.09 -2.94
C LYS A 36 17.75 -16.53 -4.37
N ALA A 37 16.69 -15.82 -4.73
CA ALA A 37 16.59 -15.15 -6.03
C ALA A 37 17.61 -14.02 -6.16
N LEU A 38 17.80 -13.21 -5.12
CA LEU A 38 18.82 -12.16 -5.09
C LEU A 38 20.23 -12.74 -5.20
N GLU A 39 20.55 -13.75 -4.42
CA GLU A 39 21.85 -14.44 -4.47
C GLU A 39 22.16 -14.98 -5.86
N LYS A 40 21.20 -15.69 -6.48
CA LYS A 40 21.36 -16.26 -7.82
C LYS A 40 21.59 -15.21 -8.92
N ASN A 41 21.16 -13.98 -8.69
CA ASN A 41 21.31 -12.88 -9.65
C ASN A 41 22.42 -11.89 -9.27
N GLY A 42 23.27 -12.22 -8.29
CA GLY A 42 24.41 -11.39 -7.89
C GLY A 42 24.04 -10.20 -6.99
N TYR A 43 22.82 -10.16 -6.47
CA TYR A 43 22.31 -9.10 -5.59
C TYR A 43 22.15 -9.52 -4.12
N GLY A 44 22.84 -10.57 -3.70
CA GLY A 44 22.76 -11.09 -2.33
C GLY A 44 23.15 -10.09 -1.23
N PHE A 45 23.83 -8.99 -1.60
CA PHE A 45 24.17 -7.90 -0.69
C PHE A 45 22.99 -6.99 -0.35
N ILE A 46 21.87 -7.04 -1.11
CA ILE A 46 20.67 -6.22 -0.85
C ILE A 46 19.96 -6.75 0.39
N PRO A 47 19.77 -5.93 1.45
CA PRO A 47 19.10 -6.37 2.66
C PRO A 47 17.62 -6.72 2.39
N VAL A 48 17.18 -7.86 2.90
CA VAL A 48 15.76 -8.24 2.93
C VAL A 48 15.27 -8.19 4.37
N ILE A 49 14.46 -7.20 4.68
CA ILE A 49 13.89 -6.96 5.99
C ILE A 49 12.59 -7.75 6.09
N SER A 50 12.56 -8.70 7.02
CA SER A 50 11.37 -9.46 7.38
C SER A 50 10.77 -8.93 8.67
N ARG A 51 9.47 -8.77 8.67
CA ARG A 51 8.73 -8.49 9.90
C ARG A 51 7.65 -9.53 10.11
N ASN A 52 7.79 -10.28 11.17
CA ASN A 52 6.75 -11.17 11.65
C ASN A 52 6.36 -10.82 13.08
N PHE A 53 5.14 -11.16 13.46
CA PHE A 53 4.63 -10.97 14.82
C PHE A 53 5.09 -12.07 15.78
N SER A 54 5.69 -13.15 15.27
CA SER A 54 6.14 -14.31 16.05
C SER A 54 7.62 -14.28 16.44
N GLY A 55 8.35 -13.21 16.08
CA GLY A 55 9.75 -13.05 16.49
C GLY A 55 10.74 -14.01 15.83
N LEU A 56 10.37 -14.65 14.72
CA LEU A 56 11.19 -15.65 14.02
C LEU A 56 12.49 -15.10 13.42
N GLU A 57 12.54 -13.80 13.15
CA GLU A 57 13.74 -13.14 12.67
C GLU A 57 14.00 -11.82 13.39
N SER A 58 15.26 -11.55 13.71
CA SER A 58 15.71 -10.24 14.15
C SER A 58 16.36 -9.51 12.99
N ASN A 59 15.97 -8.24 12.79
CA ASN A 59 16.54 -7.39 11.75
C ASN A 59 17.39 -6.30 12.44
N PRO A 60 18.68 -6.57 12.71
CA PRO A 60 19.55 -5.59 13.34
C PRO A 60 19.67 -4.36 12.43
N GLY A 61 19.45 -3.18 13.00
CA GLY A 61 19.51 -1.90 12.28
C GLY A 61 18.16 -1.33 11.86
N PHE A 62 17.06 -2.11 11.80
CA PHE A 62 15.72 -1.59 11.56
C PHE A 62 14.87 -1.59 12.82
N LYS A 63 14.59 -0.40 13.36
CA LYS A 63 13.72 -0.23 14.53
C LYS A 63 12.40 0.41 14.10
N LEU A 64 11.30 -0.31 14.30
CA LEU A 64 9.96 0.24 14.12
C LEU A 64 9.63 1.17 15.29
N THR A 65 9.55 2.47 15.03
CA THR A 65 9.15 3.45 16.05
C THR A 65 7.62 3.54 16.14
N LYS A 66 7.13 4.01 17.31
CA LYS A 66 5.68 4.29 17.46
C LYS A 66 5.18 5.26 16.39
N THR A 67 5.98 6.26 16.04
CA THR A 67 5.68 7.23 15.00
C THR A 67 5.50 6.55 13.64
N MET A 68 6.41 5.68 13.24
CA MET A 68 6.29 4.92 11.99
C MET A 68 5.03 4.05 11.98
N LEU A 69 4.73 3.38 13.09
CA LEU A 69 3.52 2.56 13.20
C LEU A 69 2.25 3.40 13.04
N MET A 70 2.19 4.57 13.66
CA MET A 70 1.07 5.50 13.49
C MET A 70 0.94 6.02 12.06
N GLN A 71 2.07 6.35 11.40
CA GLN A 71 2.03 6.77 10.00
C GLN A 71 1.51 5.67 9.09
N VAL A 72 1.93 4.43 9.29
CA VAL A 72 1.42 3.27 8.55
C VAL A 72 -0.09 3.09 8.80
N ALA A 73 -0.54 3.19 10.05
CA ALA A 73 -1.96 3.10 10.36
C ALA A 73 -2.78 4.19 9.66
N TYR A 74 -2.30 5.44 9.65
CA TYR A 74 -2.97 6.53 8.94
C TYR A 74 -2.99 6.31 7.42
N ALA A 75 -1.89 5.83 6.84
CA ALA A 75 -1.84 5.52 5.41
C ALA A 75 -2.83 4.42 5.03
N LEU A 76 -2.93 3.37 5.85
CA LEU A 76 -3.92 2.30 5.64
C LEU A 76 -5.35 2.83 5.72
N LEU A 77 -5.69 3.61 6.75
CA LEU A 77 -7.03 4.17 6.91
C LEU A 77 -7.44 5.06 5.72
N ILE A 78 -6.51 5.88 5.22
CA ILE A 78 -6.78 6.75 4.08
C ILE A 78 -6.90 5.91 2.79
N GLY A 79 -6.03 4.92 2.60
CA GLY A 79 -6.08 4.01 1.46
C GLY A 79 -7.39 3.21 1.42
N ASP A 80 -7.83 2.70 2.56
CA ASP A 80 -9.11 1.98 2.69
C ASP A 80 -10.30 2.89 2.38
N LEU A 81 -10.28 4.16 2.83
CA LEU A 81 -11.32 5.13 2.49
C LEU A 81 -11.38 5.36 0.99
N ILE A 82 -10.24 5.62 0.33
CA ILE A 82 -10.16 5.83 -1.12
C ILE A 82 -10.72 4.61 -1.85
N MET A 83 -10.29 3.40 -1.49
CA MET A 83 -10.76 2.15 -2.08
C MET A 83 -12.26 1.95 -1.89
N MET A 84 -12.76 2.17 -0.68
CA MET A 84 -14.18 2.03 -0.35
C MET A 84 -15.05 2.97 -1.17
N VAL A 85 -14.68 4.24 -1.25
CA VAL A 85 -15.46 5.24 -2.01
C VAL A 85 -15.34 5.00 -3.52
N ALA A 86 -14.15 4.64 -4.01
CA ALA A 86 -13.95 4.30 -5.42
C ALA A 86 -14.80 3.11 -5.85
N ASN A 87 -14.86 2.05 -5.05
CA ASN A 87 -15.69 0.88 -5.34
C ASN A 87 -17.19 1.19 -5.33
N GLN A 88 -17.63 2.21 -4.57
CA GLN A 88 -19.01 2.67 -4.60
C GLN A 88 -19.32 3.60 -5.79
N CYS A 89 -18.34 4.36 -6.28
CA CYS A 89 -18.52 5.30 -7.39
C CYS A 89 -18.38 4.61 -8.76
N ARG A 90 -17.37 3.78 -8.94
CA ARG A 90 -17.01 3.18 -10.25
C ARG A 90 -18.17 2.50 -10.98
N PRO A 91 -19.05 1.70 -10.35
CA PRO A 91 -20.16 1.07 -11.04
C PRO A 91 -21.23 2.03 -11.54
N TYR A 92 -21.26 3.25 -10.99
CA TYR A 92 -22.31 4.25 -11.22
C TYR A 92 -21.80 5.51 -11.91
N GLU A 93 -20.50 5.62 -12.24
CA GLU A 93 -19.96 6.81 -12.90
C GLU A 93 -20.61 7.04 -14.27
N VAL A 94 -21.00 8.29 -14.54
CA VAL A 94 -21.60 8.71 -15.81
C VAL A 94 -20.54 8.82 -16.90
N VAL A 95 -19.36 9.27 -16.53
CA VAL A 95 -18.20 9.41 -17.43
C VAL A 95 -17.19 8.35 -17.06
N ALA A 96 -16.94 7.41 -17.94
CA ALA A 96 -15.98 6.33 -17.73
C ALA A 96 -14.58 6.88 -17.38
N GLY A 97 -13.96 6.33 -16.32
CA GLY A 97 -12.65 6.75 -15.84
C GLY A 97 -12.65 7.98 -14.93
N SER A 98 -13.82 8.58 -14.63
CA SER A 98 -13.89 9.71 -13.69
C SER A 98 -13.53 9.30 -12.26
N THR A 99 -13.85 8.06 -11.87
CA THR A 99 -13.45 7.48 -10.59
C THR A 99 -11.93 7.26 -10.53
N ASP A 100 -11.31 6.78 -11.61
CA ASP A 100 -9.87 6.55 -11.64
C ASP A 100 -9.09 7.88 -11.56
N LYS A 101 -9.56 8.92 -12.22
CA LYS A 101 -9.00 10.28 -12.05
C LYS A 101 -9.12 10.79 -10.61
N ALA A 102 -10.23 10.52 -9.95
CA ALA A 102 -10.41 10.89 -8.55
C ALA A 102 -9.42 10.14 -7.64
N ILE A 103 -9.17 8.86 -7.91
CA ILE A 103 -8.14 8.05 -7.23
C ILE A 103 -6.76 8.69 -7.42
N GLU A 104 -6.37 9.01 -8.65
CA GLU A 104 -5.07 9.62 -8.97
C GLU A 104 -4.87 10.93 -8.19
N ILE A 105 -5.86 11.81 -8.19
CA ILE A 105 -5.81 13.09 -7.44
C ILE A 105 -5.62 12.84 -5.94
N CYS A 106 -6.37 11.90 -5.37
CA CYS A 106 -6.26 11.54 -3.97
C CYS A 106 -4.91 10.92 -3.64
N MET A 107 -4.44 9.97 -4.44
CA MET A 107 -3.16 9.30 -4.24
C MET A 107 -1.98 10.27 -4.35
N ASP A 108 -2.01 11.20 -5.29
CA ASP A 108 -0.99 12.25 -5.42
C ASP A 108 -0.92 13.13 -4.16
N ALA A 109 -2.06 13.58 -3.66
CA ALA A 109 -2.11 14.42 -2.47
C ALA A 109 -1.61 13.65 -1.23
N VAL A 110 -2.05 12.41 -1.07
CA VAL A 110 -1.63 11.53 0.04
C VAL A 110 -0.15 11.24 -0.05
N THR A 111 0.36 10.82 -1.22
CA THR A 111 1.78 10.51 -1.41
C THR A 111 2.66 11.71 -1.11
N LYS A 112 2.34 12.88 -1.64
CA LYS A 112 3.08 14.13 -1.36
C LYS A 112 3.12 14.44 0.13
N ARG A 113 2.02 14.16 0.85
CA ARG A 113 1.95 14.44 2.28
C ARG A 113 2.74 13.44 3.11
N PHE A 114 2.77 12.15 2.71
CA PHE A 114 3.49 11.09 3.43
C PHE A 114 4.98 11.02 3.10
N THR A 115 5.41 11.49 1.94
CA THR A 115 6.82 11.55 1.54
C THR A 115 7.56 12.76 2.11
N GLY A 116 6.85 13.68 2.76
CA GLY A 116 7.46 14.82 3.45
C GLY A 116 8.19 14.39 4.74
N GLU A 117 9.18 15.16 5.16
CA GLU A 117 9.94 14.92 6.39
C GLU A 117 9.07 15.06 7.66
N ARG A 118 7.99 15.81 7.57
CA ARG A 118 7.11 16.10 8.70
C ARG A 118 6.11 14.99 8.95
N VAL A 119 6.11 14.47 10.15
CA VAL A 119 5.12 13.48 10.64
C VAL A 119 3.70 14.03 10.55
N ILE A 120 2.79 13.21 10.01
CA ILE A 120 1.35 13.55 9.93
C ILE A 120 0.72 13.45 11.32
N ARG A 121 -0.06 14.45 11.68
CA ARG A 121 -0.84 14.49 12.92
C ARG A 121 -2.29 14.12 12.65
N TYR A 122 -2.99 13.67 13.69
CA TYR A 122 -4.40 13.25 13.58
C TYR A 122 -5.33 14.32 12.94
N GLY A 123 -5.14 15.59 13.25
CA GLY A 123 -5.91 16.67 12.62
C GLY A 123 -5.75 16.71 11.10
N GLU A 124 -4.56 16.46 10.59
CA GLU A 124 -4.28 16.43 9.16
C GLU A 124 -4.90 15.21 8.48
N VAL A 125 -5.01 14.07 9.18
CA VAL A 125 -5.74 12.89 8.69
C VAL A 125 -7.20 13.22 8.44
N LYS A 126 -7.85 13.97 9.34
CA LYS A 126 -9.23 14.44 9.13
C LYS A 126 -9.36 15.32 7.88
N HIS A 127 -8.41 16.23 7.66
CA HIS A 127 -8.40 17.05 6.44
C HIS A 127 -8.20 16.21 5.17
N LEU A 128 -7.34 15.21 5.22
CA LEU A 128 -7.17 14.26 4.09
C LEU A 128 -8.45 13.45 3.84
N PHE A 129 -9.13 13.01 4.88
CA PHE A 129 -10.42 12.33 4.74
C PHE A 129 -11.46 13.23 4.07
N GLN A 130 -11.59 14.47 4.53
CA GLN A 130 -12.51 15.44 3.93
C GLN A 130 -12.14 15.72 2.47
N PHE A 131 -10.84 15.89 2.17
CA PHE A 131 -10.35 16.06 0.82
C PHE A 131 -10.73 14.89 -0.10
N VAL A 132 -10.57 13.66 0.36
CA VAL A 132 -10.99 12.45 -0.40
C VAL A 132 -12.48 12.51 -0.69
N LEU A 133 -13.30 12.79 0.31
CA LEU A 133 -14.76 12.88 0.14
C LEU A 133 -15.15 14.00 -0.83
N ASP A 134 -14.49 15.16 -0.76
CA ASP A 134 -14.75 16.30 -1.65
C ASP A 134 -14.35 16.00 -3.11
N VAL A 135 -13.25 15.27 -3.32
CA VAL A 135 -12.83 14.85 -4.66
C VAL A 135 -13.84 13.88 -5.26
N PHE A 136 -14.20 12.83 -4.52
CA PHE A 136 -15.18 11.86 -4.99
C PHE A 136 -16.60 12.40 -5.08
N GLY A 137 -16.96 13.39 -4.27
CA GLY A 137 -18.22 14.10 -4.34
C GLY A 137 -18.46 14.84 -5.67
N LYS A 138 -17.39 15.11 -6.44
CA LYS A 138 -17.47 15.71 -7.77
C LYS A 138 -17.71 14.70 -8.89
N VAL A 139 -17.56 13.40 -8.62
CA VAL A 139 -17.81 12.33 -9.58
C VAL A 139 -19.32 12.24 -9.81
N ARG A 140 -19.75 12.45 -11.06
CA ARG A 140 -21.17 12.35 -11.42
C ARG A 140 -21.59 10.87 -11.47
N LEU A 141 -22.60 10.52 -10.70
CA LEU A 141 -23.11 9.16 -10.54
C LEU A 141 -24.54 9.04 -11.07
N ASP A 142 -24.80 8.00 -11.86
CA ASP A 142 -26.14 7.57 -12.24
C ASP A 142 -26.55 6.36 -11.38
N ARG A 143 -27.44 6.58 -10.42
CA ARG A 143 -27.98 5.55 -9.53
C ARG A 143 -29.41 5.12 -9.91
N THR A 144 -29.88 5.47 -11.10
CA THR A 144 -31.23 5.07 -11.58
C THR A 144 -31.35 3.54 -11.73
N ARG A 145 -30.22 2.87 -12.01
CA ARG A 145 -30.15 1.40 -12.08
C ARG A 145 -29.37 0.84 -10.90
N LYS A 146 -30.06 0.08 -10.04
CA LYS A 146 -29.41 -0.61 -8.93
C LYS A 146 -28.51 -1.73 -9.46
N LYS A 147 -27.21 -1.65 -9.18
CA LYS A 147 -26.25 -2.72 -9.50
C LYS A 147 -26.33 -3.84 -8.48
N LYS A 148 -26.05 -5.06 -8.91
CA LYS A 148 -25.98 -6.22 -8.02
C LYS A 148 -24.67 -6.17 -7.22
N LEU A 149 -24.74 -6.47 -5.93
CA LEU A 149 -23.57 -6.67 -5.07
C LEU A 149 -23.15 -8.14 -5.21
N VAL A 150 -21.88 -8.35 -5.52
CA VAL A 150 -21.27 -9.68 -5.61
C VAL A 150 -20.08 -9.71 -4.66
N GLY A 151 -20.09 -10.64 -3.72
CA GLY A 151 -18.95 -10.95 -2.86
C GLY A 151 -18.06 -11.99 -3.54
N ILE A 152 -16.75 -11.72 -3.60
CA ILE A 152 -15.75 -12.69 -4.06
C ILE A 152 -15.01 -13.17 -2.82
N VAL A 153 -15.06 -14.46 -2.56
CA VAL A 153 -14.37 -15.11 -1.45
C VAL A 153 -13.44 -16.18 -2.00
N GLY A 154 -12.23 -16.24 -1.52
CA GLY A 154 -11.25 -17.23 -1.95
C GLY A 154 -10.02 -17.25 -1.04
N GLU A 155 -9.16 -18.24 -1.24
CA GLU A 155 -7.87 -18.34 -0.59
C GLU A 155 -6.73 -18.05 -1.57
N ILE A 156 -5.61 -17.56 -1.03
CA ILE A 156 -4.36 -17.38 -1.77
C ILE A 156 -3.52 -18.66 -1.57
N TYR A 157 -3.32 -19.39 -2.65
CA TYR A 157 -2.51 -20.61 -2.67
C TYR A 157 -1.08 -20.32 -3.11
#